data_b0fcd9ad0fe92600c9d61bd6b55bd107
#
_entry.id   b0fcd9ad0fe92600c9d61bd6b55bd107
#
_cell.length_a   1.000
_cell.length_b   1.000
_cell.length_c   1.000
_cell.angle_alpha   90.00
_cell.angle_beta   90.00
_cell.angle_gamma   90.00
#
_symmetry.space_group_name_H-M   'P 1'
#
loop_
_entity.id
_entity.type
_entity.pdbx_description
1 polymer ?
#
loop_
_entity_poly.entity_id
_entity_poly.type
_entity_poly.pdbx_seq_one_letter_code
_entity_poly.pdbx_strand_id
1 'polypeptide(L)'
;LNYVILLLATLASFGRMLVAYIISLLVALSLGIAMARRRYVEEILMPILDVLQSIPILGFFPIVMVIFLSFLPKGIGLELSAVFLLITSLLWNMIFGVYSAIKSLDSEIFQMAGVYRLGTFARLFFIYIPAARGAIAANSIISWAGGWFFLTSAEVIASGSEEYKLLGLGSLIMDLYSKGDTLDLYIAVALLCTIIMLSYILIFNPATNIVVQGVKIASITKAYYPLHKAVSTIWSTLMWLGIKAESKRSGVAKXSIAPLFIXVPATIALLSASVNLGTEQLSFITTFSWNFLLSLTRVCAVILLEFFIAILMAYLSIVKGQSSVIILAGEILASIPAIIWWPLLSPIITSMPWLVSLIIFIQGSLWYEFFNVMLFGVPKIRKELLELASIYGIKGLNYFKYIFIPSLLPSIMAGALSAWGGAWNATIVAEYFGLGDNTIDLGGIGALLNKYVNQGDFTHIVWTVILWALLIATINKLIWSRLFKSIEKTYIVE
;
A
#
# COMPACT_ATOMS: atom_id res chain seq x y z
N LEU A 1 -29.71 3.10 13.41
CA LEU A 1 -28.73 3.73 12.52
C LEU A 1 -29.31 4.95 11.82
N ASN A 2 -28.62 6.09 11.89
CA ASN A 2 -29.00 7.27 11.10
C ASN A 2 -28.43 7.14 9.69
N TYR A 3 -29.27 6.84 8.71
CA TYR A 3 -28.87 6.60 7.32
C TYR A 3 -28.21 7.84 6.67
N VAL A 4 -28.54 9.04 7.12
CA VAL A 4 -27.91 10.29 6.65
C VAL A 4 -26.44 10.32 7.10
N ILE A 5 -26.17 9.99 8.36
CA ILE A 5 -24.80 9.94 8.92
C ILE A 5 -24.02 8.84 8.21
N LEU A 6 -24.63 7.68 7.97
CA LEU A 6 -24.00 6.57 7.25
C LEU A 6 -23.59 6.99 5.82
N LEU A 7 -24.49 7.69 5.12
CA LEU A 7 -24.21 8.20 3.76
C LEU A 7 -23.09 9.24 3.78
N LEU A 8 -23.14 10.19 4.72
CA LEU A 8 -22.12 11.24 4.85
C LEU A 8 -20.75 10.64 5.20
N ALA A 9 -20.70 9.69 6.12
CA ALA A 9 -19.45 8.99 6.49
C ALA A 9 -18.87 8.23 5.29
N THR A 10 -19.74 7.59 4.50
CA THR A 10 -19.37 6.89 3.26
C THR A 10 -18.74 7.84 2.25
N LEU A 11 -19.41 8.96 1.99
CA LEU A 11 -18.93 9.97 1.04
C LEU A 11 -17.61 10.61 1.50
N ALA A 12 -17.47 10.83 2.81
CA ALA A 12 -16.24 11.40 3.39
C ALA A 12 -15.06 10.44 3.22
N SER A 13 -15.22 9.16 3.59
CA SER A 13 -14.17 8.14 3.43
C SER A 13 -13.79 7.95 1.96
N PHE A 14 -14.79 7.77 1.09
CA PHE A 14 -14.56 7.58 -0.35
C PHE A 14 -13.93 8.83 -0.99
N GLY A 15 -14.36 10.01 -0.60
CA GLY A 15 -13.81 11.28 -1.07
C GLY A 15 -12.34 11.46 -0.71
N ARG A 16 -11.96 11.19 0.54
CA ARG A 16 -10.56 11.22 0.99
C ARG A 16 -9.72 10.24 0.17
N MET A 17 -10.22 9.03 0.01
CA MET A 17 -9.52 7.97 -0.74
C MET A 17 -9.28 8.39 -2.20
N LEU A 18 -10.30 8.95 -2.85
CA LEU A 18 -10.23 9.39 -4.24
C LEU A 18 -9.25 10.57 -4.42
N VAL A 19 -9.33 11.57 -3.53
CA VAL A 19 -8.42 12.74 -3.56
C VAL A 19 -6.97 12.29 -3.36
N ALA A 20 -6.72 11.45 -2.36
CA ALA A 20 -5.38 10.94 -2.08
C ALA A 20 -4.85 10.11 -3.26
N TYR A 21 -5.69 9.29 -3.89
CA TYR A 21 -5.32 8.47 -5.05
C TYR A 21 -4.92 9.34 -6.25
N ILE A 22 -5.73 10.35 -6.57
CA ILE A 22 -5.45 11.26 -7.70
C ILE A 22 -4.12 12.00 -7.48
N ILE A 23 -3.90 12.53 -6.28
CA ILE A 23 -2.65 13.22 -5.92
C ILE A 23 -1.47 12.24 -6.02
N SER A 24 -1.61 11.03 -5.47
CA SER A 24 -0.56 10.00 -5.50
C SER A 24 -0.20 9.62 -6.94
N LEU A 25 -1.19 9.46 -7.81
CA LEU A 25 -1.00 9.12 -9.23
C LEU A 25 -0.22 10.24 -9.95
N LEU A 26 -0.60 11.50 -9.73
CA LEU A 26 0.07 12.65 -10.36
C LEU A 26 1.53 12.77 -9.87
N VAL A 27 1.76 12.59 -8.58
CA VAL A 27 3.11 12.61 -7.98
C VAL A 27 3.93 11.42 -8.49
N ALA A 28 3.34 10.22 -8.54
CA ALA A 28 4.02 9.01 -9.01
C ALA A 28 4.45 9.13 -10.48
N LEU A 29 3.57 9.66 -11.34
CA LEU A 29 3.91 9.93 -12.73
C LEU A 29 5.08 10.92 -12.82
N SER A 30 4.97 12.04 -12.11
CA SER A 30 5.98 13.11 -12.14
C SER A 30 7.34 12.62 -11.66
N LEU A 31 7.40 12.01 -10.48
CA LEU A 31 8.64 11.53 -9.85
C LEU A 31 9.21 10.30 -10.59
N GLY A 32 8.35 9.34 -10.93
CA GLY A 32 8.76 8.12 -11.64
C GLY A 32 9.40 8.43 -12.99
N ILE A 33 8.78 9.34 -13.77
CA ILE A 33 9.33 9.80 -15.04
C ILE A 33 10.68 10.55 -14.83
N ALA A 34 10.73 11.46 -13.85
CA ALA A 34 11.91 12.26 -13.55
C ALA A 34 13.10 11.36 -13.16
N MET A 35 12.86 10.36 -12.31
CA MET A 35 13.86 9.39 -11.88
C MET A 35 14.33 8.52 -13.05
N ALA A 36 13.39 8.01 -13.86
CA ALA A 36 13.75 7.15 -15.01
C ALA A 36 14.54 7.89 -16.08
N ARG A 37 14.35 9.21 -16.21
CA ARG A 37 14.94 10.01 -17.30
C ARG A 37 16.18 10.82 -16.91
N ARG A 38 16.42 11.04 -15.62
CA ARG A 38 17.52 11.89 -15.14
C ARG A 38 18.31 11.17 -14.06
N ARG A 39 19.49 10.73 -14.40
CA ARG A 39 20.39 9.96 -13.52
C ARG A 39 20.61 10.64 -12.16
N TYR A 40 20.85 11.95 -12.14
CA TYR A 40 21.07 12.68 -10.88
C TYR A 40 19.82 12.68 -9.98
N VAL A 41 18.61 12.71 -10.59
CA VAL A 41 17.32 12.63 -9.84
C VAL A 41 17.18 11.22 -9.23
N GLU A 42 17.50 10.20 -10.02
CA GLU A 42 17.51 8.80 -9.58
C GLU A 42 18.47 8.60 -8.39
N GLU A 43 19.71 9.08 -8.53
CA GLU A 43 20.77 8.91 -7.52
C GLU A 43 20.41 9.59 -6.18
N ILE A 44 19.66 10.70 -6.22
CA ILE A 44 19.22 11.43 -5.02
C ILE A 44 17.93 10.82 -4.45
N LEU A 45 16.89 10.64 -5.30
CA LEU A 45 15.57 10.27 -4.82
C LEU A 45 15.45 8.78 -4.45
N MET A 46 16.15 7.89 -5.14
CA MET A 46 16.04 6.45 -4.87
C MET A 46 16.38 6.11 -3.41
N PRO A 47 17.53 6.52 -2.85
CA PRO A 47 17.80 6.24 -1.42
C PRO A 47 16.81 6.91 -0.47
N ILE A 48 16.34 8.12 -0.78
CA ILE A 48 15.36 8.84 0.05
C ILE A 48 14.04 8.06 0.07
N LEU A 49 13.55 7.64 -1.09
CA LEU A 49 12.30 6.88 -1.21
C LEU A 49 12.42 5.51 -0.52
N ASP A 50 13.57 4.85 -0.63
CA ASP A 50 13.84 3.58 0.05
C ASP A 50 13.74 3.71 1.57
N VAL A 51 14.26 4.81 2.13
CA VAL A 51 14.14 5.08 3.57
C VAL A 51 12.69 5.42 3.93
N LEU A 52 12.06 6.33 3.18
CA LEU A 52 10.70 6.80 3.48
C LEU A 52 9.66 5.66 3.42
N GLN A 53 9.75 4.77 2.43
CA GLN A 53 8.85 3.61 2.34
C GLN A 53 9.06 2.60 3.49
N SER A 54 10.25 2.62 4.11
CA SER A 54 10.57 1.72 5.23
C SER A 54 9.95 2.19 6.55
N ILE A 55 9.53 3.46 6.65
CA ILE A 55 8.90 4.01 7.86
C ILE A 55 7.46 3.48 7.93
N PRO A 56 7.07 2.81 9.03
CA PRO A 56 5.68 2.38 9.19
C PRO A 56 4.73 3.59 9.17
N ILE A 57 3.83 3.61 8.21
CA ILE A 57 2.98 4.76 7.88
C ILE A 57 2.09 5.13 9.08
N LEU A 58 1.44 4.14 9.71
CA LEU A 58 0.61 4.38 10.89
C LEU A 58 1.45 4.84 12.10
N GLY A 59 2.72 4.46 12.16
CA GLY A 59 3.63 4.84 13.24
C GLY A 59 3.89 6.33 13.30
N PHE A 60 4.00 7.01 12.16
CA PHE A 60 4.22 8.45 12.15
C PHE A 60 2.93 9.29 12.09
N PHE A 61 1.75 8.66 11.99
CA PHE A 61 0.48 9.38 11.90
C PHE A 61 0.23 10.34 13.08
N PRO A 62 0.47 9.96 14.36
CA PRO A 62 0.31 10.91 15.46
C PRO A 62 1.20 12.15 15.33
N ILE A 63 2.43 11.99 14.83
CA ILE A 63 3.36 13.10 14.58
C ILE A 63 2.79 14.04 13.51
N VAL A 64 2.29 13.47 12.42
CA VAL A 64 1.66 14.22 11.30
C VAL A 64 0.45 15.00 11.81
N MET A 65 -0.40 14.37 12.63
CA MET A 65 -1.57 15.05 13.24
C MET A 65 -1.13 16.28 14.05
N VAL A 66 -0.16 16.12 14.95
CA VAL A 66 0.35 17.21 15.79
C VAL A 66 0.88 18.35 14.91
N ILE A 67 1.65 18.05 13.87
CA ILE A 67 2.20 19.05 12.95
C ILE A 67 1.06 19.84 12.26
N PHE A 68 0.12 19.15 11.63
CA PHE A 68 -0.97 19.84 10.91
C PHE A 68 -1.89 20.63 11.84
N LEU A 69 -2.18 20.09 13.04
CA LEU A 69 -3.01 20.77 14.05
C LEU A 69 -2.33 22.00 14.65
N SER A 70 -0.98 22.04 14.64
CA SER A 70 -0.22 23.22 15.13
C SER A 70 -0.32 24.41 14.17
N PHE A 71 -0.52 24.17 12.88
CA PHE A 71 -0.51 25.23 11.86
C PHE A 71 -1.88 25.53 11.24
N LEU A 72 -2.88 24.64 11.43
CA LEU A 72 -4.17 24.70 10.73
C LEU A 72 -5.33 24.58 11.73
N PRO A 73 -6.51 25.13 11.39
CA PRO A 73 -7.72 24.87 12.18
C PRO A 73 -8.00 23.39 12.30
N LYS A 74 -8.53 22.96 13.45
CA LYS A 74 -8.69 21.54 13.83
C LYS A 74 -9.30 20.66 12.72
N GLY A 75 -10.42 21.09 12.14
CA GLY A 75 -11.10 20.30 11.09
C GLY A 75 -10.25 20.11 9.84
N ILE A 76 -9.61 21.18 9.36
CA ILE A 76 -8.75 21.15 8.16
C ILE A 76 -7.47 20.35 8.47
N GLY A 77 -6.88 20.58 9.65
CA GLY A 77 -5.65 19.87 10.07
C GLY A 77 -5.84 18.36 10.10
N LEU A 78 -6.95 17.88 10.68
CA LEU A 78 -7.27 16.44 10.72
C LEU A 78 -7.50 15.85 9.32
N GLU A 79 -8.28 16.55 8.48
CA GLU A 79 -8.56 16.10 7.11
C GLU A 79 -7.26 15.98 6.30
N LEU A 80 -6.40 17.00 6.37
CA LEU A 80 -5.13 16.99 5.66
C LEU A 80 -4.15 15.97 6.22
N SER A 81 -4.17 15.70 7.54
CA SER A 81 -3.37 14.63 8.14
C SER A 81 -3.76 13.26 7.58
N ALA A 82 -5.06 12.98 7.52
CA ALA A 82 -5.58 11.73 6.96
C ALA A 82 -5.25 11.59 5.46
N VAL A 83 -5.46 12.64 4.67
CA VAL A 83 -5.15 12.65 3.23
C VAL A 83 -3.64 12.48 3.02
N PHE A 84 -2.79 13.14 3.82
CA PHE A 84 -1.33 13.00 3.75
C PHE A 84 -0.90 11.54 4.05
N LEU A 85 -1.47 10.95 5.08
CA LEU A 85 -1.22 9.53 5.41
C LEU A 85 -1.60 8.62 4.24
N LEU A 86 -2.76 8.87 3.63
CA LEU A 86 -3.22 8.11 2.45
C LEU A 86 -2.27 8.29 1.26
N ILE A 87 -1.85 9.52 0.98
CA ILE A 87 -0.89 9.79 -0.11
C ILE A 87 0.38 8.95 0.11
N THR A 88 0.93 8.96 1.33
CA THR A 88 2.15 8.19 1.62
C THR A 88 1.92 6.68 1.49
N SER A 89 0.72 6.19 1.80
CA SER A 89 0.40 4.76 1.67
C SER A 89 0.24 4.30 0.22
N LEU A 90 -0.32 5.17 -0.65
CA LEU A 90 -0.61 4.85 -2.05
C LEU A 90 0.60 5.04 -2.96
N LEU A 91 1.51 5.93 -2.62
CA LEU A 91 2.48 6.56 -3.51
C LEU A 91 3.62 5.62 -3.94
N TRP A 92 4.19 4.86 -2.99
CA TRP A 92 5.47 4.13 -3.19
C TRP A 92 5.38 3.11 -4.33
N ASN A 93 4.37 2.24 -4.28
CA ASN A 93 4.16 1.21 -5.31
C ASN A 93 4.00 1.84 -6.70
N MET A 94 3.28 2.94 -6.78
CA MET A 94 3.04 3.64 -8.04
C MET A 94 4.31 4.32 -8.58
N ILE A 95 5.11 4.98 -7.72
CA ILE A 95 6.39 5.61 -8.14
C ILE A 95 7.31 4.56 -8.75
N PHE A 96 7.55 3.47 -8.00
CA PHE A 96 8.48 2.42 -8.44
C PHE A 96 7.97 1.69 -9.68
N GLY A 97 6.65 1.50 -9.79
CA GLY A 97 6.03 0.93 -10.98
C GLY A 97 6.24 1.79 -12.23
N VAL A 98 5.98 3.10 -12.14
CA VAL A 98 6.20 4.06 -13.24
C VAL A 98 7.69 4.13 -13.60
N TYR A 99 8.56 4.27 -12.59
CA TYR A 99 10.01 4.33 -12.77
C TYR A 99 10.51 3.10 -13.53
N SER A 100 10.16 1.90 -13.05
CA SER A 100 10.60 0.64 -13.63
C SER A 100 10.14 0.48 -15.09
N ALA A 101 8.87 0.78 -15.35
CA ALA A 101 8.27 0.67 -16.69
C ALA A 101 8.96 1.60 -17.71
N ILE A 102 9.31 2.82 -17.29
CA ILE A 102 9.96 3.78 -18.20
C ILE A 102 11.46 3.49 -18.34
N LYS A 103 12.09 3.05 -17.26
CA LYS A 103 13.53 2.69 -17.24
C LYS A 103 13.83 1.50 -18.18
N SER A 104 12.85 0.58 -18.33
CA SER A 104 12.97 -0.61 -19.19
C SER A 104 12.76 -0.33 -20.69
N LEU A 105 12.39 0.90 -21.06
CA LEU A 105 12.18 1.26 -22.48
C LEU A 105 13.53 1.32 -23.24
N ASP A 106 13.52 0.80 -24.45
CA ASP A 106 14.67 0.84 -25.35
C ASP A 106 15.09 2.28 -25.66
N SER A 107 16.39 2.51 -25.69
CA SER A 107 16.98 3.83 -26.00
C SER A 107 16.54 4.36 -27.37
N GLU A 108 16.24 3.46 -28.30
CA GLU A 108 15.78 3.78 -29.67
C GLU A 108 14.49 4.61 -29.66
N ILE A 109 13.57 4.30 -28.75
CA ILE A 109 12.28 5.04 -28.59
C ILE A 109 12.57 6.53 -28.28
N PHE A 110 13.57 6.78 -27.43
CA PHE A 110 13.94 8.16 -27.06
C PHE A 110 14.70 8.88 -28.19
N GLN A 111 15.49 8.13 -28.96
CA GLN A 111 16.17 8.67 -30.16
C GLN A 111 15.13 9.07 -31.21
N MET A 112 14.14 8.18 -31.48
CA MET A 112 13.02 8.48 -32.38
C MET A 112 12.25 9.72 -31.93
N ALA A 113 11.94 9.81 -30.62
CA ALA A 113 11.27 10.98 -30.04
C ALA A 113 12.09 12.27 -30.26
N GLY A 114 13.41 12.16 -30.27
CA GLY A 114 14.32 13.27 -30.59
C GLY A 114 14.25 13.67 -32.06
N VAL A 115 14.32 12.68 -32.97
CA VAL A 115 14.22 12.89 -34.42
C VAL A 115 12.91 13.59 -34.79
N TYR A 116 11.78 13.13 -34.21
CA TYR A 116 10.45 13.72 -34.45
C TYR A 116 10.23 15.00 -33.63
N ARG A 117 11.23 15.46 -32.87
CA ARG A 117 11.19 16.69 -32.04
C ARG A 117 9.98 16.72 -31.11
N LEU A 118 9.60 15.56 -30.56
CA LEU A 118 8.45 15.49 -29.64
C LEU A 118 8.71 16.34 -28.39
N GLY A 119 7.80 17.26 -28.13
CA GLY A 119 7.84 18.11 -26.93
C GLY A 119 7.49 17.30 -25.66
N THR A 120 7.53 17.96 -24.52
CA THR A 120 7.35 17.32 -23.21
C THR A 120 5.97 16.65 -23.07
N PHE A 121 4.90 17.35 -23.45
CA PHE A 121 3.54 16.79 -23.38
C PHE A 121 3.33 15.64 -24.38
N ALA A 122 3.88 15.78 -25.59
CA ALA A 122 3.81 14.72 -26.59
C ALA A 122 4.52 13.44 -26.07
N ARG A 123 5.72 13.58 -25.47
CA ARG A 123 6.44 12.46 -24.85
C ARG A 123 5.63 11.86 -23.70
N LEU A 124 5.01 12.70 -22.87
CA LEU A 124 4.18 12.24 -21.75
C LEU A 124 3.03 11.35 -22.24
N PHE A 125 2.24 11.83 -23.21
CA PHE A 125 1.03 11.14 -23.68
C PHE A 125 1.32 9.99 -24.66
N PHE A 126 2.37 10.08 -25.48
CA PHE A 126 2.66 9.09 -26.52
C PHE A 126 3.70 8.05 -26.12
N ILE A 127 4.54 8.35 -25.11
CA ILE A 127 5.62 7.42 -24.69
C ILE A 127 5.45 7.00 -23.23
N TYR A 128 5.49 7.97 -22.28
CA TYR A 128 5.62 7.63 -20.85
C TYR A 128 4.37 6.99 -20.28
N ILE A 129 3.20 7.59 -20.49
CA ILE A 129 1.94 7.05 -19.95
C ILE A 129 1.59 5.71 -20.62
N PRO A 130 1.66 5.58 -21.97
CA PRO A 130 1.44 4.26 -22.59
C PRO A 130 2.40 3.17 -22.11
N ALA A 131 3.68 3.51 -21.92
CA ALA A 131 4.68 2.55 -21.39
C ALA A 131 4.36 2.15 -19.94
N ALA A 132 3.98 3.11 -19.11
CA ALA A 132 3.71 2.89 -17.68
C ALA A 132 2.31 2.36 -17.39
N ARG A 133 1.39 2.35 -18.37
CA ARG A 133 -0.05 2.05 -18.14
C ARG A 133 -0.27 0.71 -17.41
N GLY A 134 0.46 -0.34 -17.79
CA GLY A 134 0.34 -1.66 -17.17
C GLY A 134 0.78 -1.64 -15.69
N ALA A 135 1.91 -0.99 -15.44
CA ALA A 135 2.44 -0.83 -14.08
C ALA A 135 1.51 0.05 -13.22
N ILE A 136 0.98 1.14 -13.80
CA ILE A 136 0.01 2.02 -13.12
C ILE A 136 -1.23 1.21 -12.73
N ALA A 137 -1.83 0.49 -13.68
CA ALA A 137 -3.05 -0.28 -13.44
C ALA A 137 -2.86 -1.31 -12.32
N ALA A 138 -1.80 -2.10 -12.40
CA ALA A 138 -1.51 -3.15 -11.42
C ALA A 138 -1.18 -2.58 -10.03
N ASN A 139 -0.31 -1.57 -9.96
CA ASN A 139 0.07 -0.96 -8.68
C ASN A 139 -1.08 -0.14 -8.08
N SER A 140 -1.99 0.40 -8.90
CA SER A 140 -3.20 1.08 -8.41
C SER A 140 -4.12 0.12 -7.65
N ILE A 141 -4.29 -1.11 -8.13
CA ILE A 141 -5.10 -2.13 -7.43
C ILE A 141 -4.50 -2.39 -6.03
N ILE A 142 -3.21 -2.68 -5.98
CA ILE A 142 -2.49 -2.97 -4.72
C ILE A 142 -2.57 -1.78 -3.76
N SER A 143 -2.31 -0.58 -4.28
CA SER A 143 -2.33 0.66 -3.50
C SER A 143 -3.74 0.99 -3.00
N TRP A 144 -4.78 0.82 -3.85
CA TRP A 144 -6.17 1.09 -3.47
C TRP A 144 -6.63 0.15 -2.35
N ALA A 145 -6.33 -1.14 -2.46
CA ALA A 145 -6.66 -2.13 -1.42
C ALA A 145 -5.97 -1.78 -0.10
N GLY A 146 -4.66 -1.51 -0.14
CA GLY A 146 -3.88 -1.09 1.04
C GLY A 146 -4.35 0.24 1.60
N GLY A 147 -4.73 1.18 0.73
CA GLY A 147 -5.20 2.53 1.11
C GLY A 147 -6.41 2.49 2.04
N TRP A 148 -7.36 1.58 1.82
CA TRP A 148 -8.53 1.43 2.70
C TRP A 148 -8.13 1.01 4.11
N PHE A 149 -7.10 0.17 4.27
CA PHE A 149 -6.55 -0.16 5.60
C PHE A 149 -6.04 1.10 6.31
N PHE A 150 -5.24 1.91 5.62
CA PHE A 150 -4.68 3.14 6.21
C PHE A 150 -5.77 4.18 6.50
N LEU A 151 -6.75 4.34 5.61
CA LEU A 151 -7.87 5.27 5.80
C LEU A 151 -8.69 4.90 7.03
N THR A 152 -9.16 3.65 7.12
CA THR A 152 -9.97 3.21 8.26
C THR A 152 -9.16 3.27 9.56
N SER A 153 -7.86 2.93 9.51
CA SER A 153 -6.97 3.05 10.67
C SER A 153 -6.83 4.51 11.13
N ALA A 154 -6.66 5.45 10.18
CA ALA A 154 -6.57 6.88 10.50
C ALA A 154 -7.88 7.39 11.12
N GLU A 155 -9.02 6.99 10.58
CA GLU A 155 -10.35 7.36 11.09
C GLU A 155 -10.59 6.80 12.51
N VAL A 156 -10.15 5.55 12.76
CA VAL A 156 -10.27 4.89 14.07
C VAL A 156 -9.32 5.54 15.09
N ILE A 157 -8.06 5.75 14.74
CA ILE A 157 -7.06 6.37 15.62
C ILE A 157 -7.50 7.79 16.00
N ALA A 158 -7.97 8.56 15.02
CA ALA A 158 -8.48 9.91 15.27
C ALA A 158 -9.73 9.90 16.18
N SER A 159 -10.58 8.86 16.11
CA SER A 159 -11.79 8.77 16.95
C SER A 159 -11.49 8.33 18.38
N GLY A 160 -10.29 7.87 18.68
CA GLY A 160 -9.86 7.50 20.04
C GLY A 160 -9.82 8.67 21.02
N SER A 161 -9.82 9.92 20.53
CA SER A 161 -9.96 11.12 21.35
C SER A 161 -11.30 11.80 21.08
N GLU A 162 -12.05 12.16 22.11
CA GLU A 162 -13.33 12.90 21.97
C GLU A 162 -13.13 14.25 21.29
N GLU A 163 -11.93 14.79 21.38
CA GLU A 163 -11.59 16.12 20.86
C GLU A 163 -11.34 16.13 19.34
N TYR A 164 -10.98 14.98 18.75
CA TYR A 164 -10.53 14.89 17.36
C TYR A 164 -11.25 13.74 16.63
N LYS A 165 -12.47 13.98 16.13
CA LYS A 165 -13.21 12.98 15.36
C LYS A 165 -13.22 13.32 13.87
N LEU A 166 -12.70 12.39 13.06
CA LEU A 166 -12.87 12.40 11.61
C LEU A 166 -14.20 11.71 11.26
N LEU A 167 -15.07 12.39 10.55
CA LEU A 167 -16.29 11.75 10.02
C LEU A 167 -15.89 10.75 8.93
N GLY A 168 -16.15 9.47 9.16
CA GLY A 168 -15.82 8.41 8.20
C GLY A 168 -16.43 7.08 8.60
N LEU A 169 -16.34 6.10 7.70
CA LEU A 169 -16.86 4.75 7.96
C LEU A 169 -16.10 4.04 9.07
N GLY A 170 -14.77 4.23 9.15
CA GLY A 170 -13.95 3.64 10.22
C GLY A 170 -14.35 4.15 11.60
N SER A 171 -14.48 5.48 11.74
CA SER A 171 -14.91 6.10 13.00
C SER A 171 -16.34 5.73 13.37
N LEU A 172 -17.24 5.67 12.39
CA LEU A 172 -18.65 5.25 12.61
C LEU A 172 -18.73 3.80 13.10
N ILE A 173 -17.96 2.88 12.50
CA ILE A 173 -17.90 1.47 12.90
C ILE A 173 -17.42 1.36 14.37
N MET A 174 -16.41 2.14 14.76
CA MET A 174 -15.90 2.14 16.14
C MET A 174 -16.92 2.72 17.13
N ASP A 175 -17.62 3.79 16.75
CA ASP A 175 -18.70 4.37 17.56
C ASP A 175 -19.84 3.34 17.81
N LEU A 176 -20.25 2.62 16.76
CA LEU A 176 -21.27 1.56 16.87
C LEU A 176 -20.77 0.41 17.74
N TYR A 177 -19.51 0.02 17.60
CA TYR A 177 -18.89 -1.02 18.43
C TYR A 177 -18.89 -0.61 19.91
N SER A 178 -18.49 0.62 20.22
CA SER A 178 -18.44 1.12 21.61
C SER A 178 -19.81 1.20 22.25
N LYS A 179 -20.87 1.43 21.46
CA LYS A 179 -22.27 1.47 21.92
C LYS A 179 -22.91 0.07 22.05
N GLY A 180 -22.24 -0.98 21.59
CA GLY A 180 -22.76 -2.34 21.58
C GLY A 180 -23.86 -2.56 20.54
N ASP A 181 -23.94 -1.72 19.52
CA ASP A 181 -24.99 -1.72 18.49
C ASP A 181 -24.61 -2.70 17.36
N THR A 182 -24.69 -3.99 17.65
CA THR A 182 -24.14 -5.07 16.81
C THR A 182 -24.75 -5.14 15.41
N LEU A 183 -26.07 -4.94 15.29
CA LEU A 183 -26.75 -5.00 13.97
C LEU A 183 -26.26 -3.86 13.06
N ASP A 184 -26.27 -2.64 13.59
CA ASP A 184 -25.83 -1.44 12.84
C ASP A 184 -24.35 -1.51 12.51
N LEU A 185 -23.54 -2.09 13.40
CA LEU A 185 -22.11 -2.37 13.18
C LEU A 185 -21.92 -3.25 11.94
N TYR A 186 -22.62 -4.39 11.86
CA TYR A 186 -22.49 -5.31 10.72
C TYR A 186 -22.98 -4.67 9.41
N ILE A 187 -24.03 -3.83 9.48
CA ILE A 187 -24.52 -3.07 8.30
C ILE A 187 -23.42 -2.10 7.81
N ALA A 188 -22.78 -1.36 8.71
CA ALA A 188 -21.70 -0.42 8.35
C ALA A 188 -20.49 -1.14 7.76
N VAL A 189 -20.09 -2.28 8.34
CA VAL A 189 -18.97 -3.12 7.83
C VAL A 189 -19.34 -3.68 6.45
N ALA A 190 -20.55 -4.20 6.28
CA ALA A 190 -21.01 -4.73 4.98
C ALA A 190 -21.02 -3.64 3.90
N LEU A 191 -21.42 -2.43 4.26
CA LEU A 191 -21.39 -1.28 3.34
C LEU A 191 -19.95 -0.91 2.96
N LEU A 192 -19.04 -0.86 3.94
CA LEU A 192 -17.62 -0.60 3.69
C LEU A 192 -17.05 -1.64 2.70
N CYS A 193 -17.25 -2.93 2.97
CA CYS A 193 -16.79 -4.01 2.08
C CYS A 193 -17.42 -3.90 0.68
N THR A 194 -18.71 -3.56 0.61
CA THR A 194 -19.42 -3.38 -0.66
C THR A 194 -18.81 -2.23 -1.48
N ILE A 195 -18.51 -1.10 -0.86
CA ILE A 195 -17.92 0.06 -1.53
C ILE A 195 -16.51 -0.27 -2.06
N ILE A 196 -15.70 -0.93 -1.25
CA ILE A 196 -14.34 -1.33 -1.66
C ILE A 196 -14.43 -2.32 -2.84
N MET A 197 -15.29 -3.34 -2.74
CA MET A 197 -15.49 -4.32 -3.79
C MET A 197 -16.06 -3.68 -5.08
N LEU A 198 -17.05 -2.78 -4.94
CA LEU A 198 -17.61 -2.07 -6.09
C LEU A 198 -16.58 -1.14 -6.76
N SER A 199 -15.77 -0.44 -5.98
CA SER A 199 -14.70 0.39 -6.54
C SER A 199 -13.69 -0.46 -7.33
N TYR A 200 -13.36 -1.65 -6.83
CA TYR A 200 -12.51 -2.58 -7.55
C TYR A 200 -13.18 -3.03 -8.87
N ILE A 201 -14.41 -3.54 -8.79
CA ILE A 201 -15.14 -4.08 -9.95
C ILE A 201 -15.44 -2.99 -11.00
N LEU A 202 -15.84 -1.80 -10.57
CA LEU A 202 -16.31 -0.75 -11.48
C LEU A 202 -15.20 0.17 -11.99
N ILE A 203 -14.11 0.32 -11.25
CA ILE A 203 -13.02 1.25 -11.59
C ILE A 203 -11.78 0.47 -12.04
N PHE A 204 -11.23 -0.39 -11.19
CA PHE A 204 -9.92 -0.98 -11.42
C PHE A 204 -9.95 -2.19 -12.37
N ASN A 205 -10.94 -3.06 -12.28
CA ASN A 205 -11.07 -4.21 -13.18
C ASN A 205 -11.22 -3.77 -14.65
N PRO A 206 -12.11 -2.83 -15.00
CA PRO A 206 -12.15 -2.33 -16.37
C PRO A 206 -10.86 -1.61 -16.81
N ALA A 207 -10.26 -0.83 -15.91
CA ALA A 207 -9.01 -0.12 -16.21
C ALA A 207 -7.88 -1.11 -16.52
N THR A 208 -7.74 -2.18 -15.75
CA THR A 208 -6.74 -3.24 -16.00
C THR A 208 -7.01 -4.00 -17.28
N ASN A 209 -8.26 -4.33 -17.58
CA ASN A 209 -8.62 -5.05 -18.81
C ASN A 209 -8.38 -4.22 -20.07
N ILE A 210 -8.60 -2.91 -20.01
CA ILE A 210 -8.28 -1.97 -21.10
C ILE A 210 -6.75 -1.91 -21.29
N VAL A 211 -5.99 -2.04 -20.23
CA VAL A 211 -4.54 -1.80 -20.20
C VAL A 211 -3.75 -3.09 -20.49
N VAL A 212 -4.19 -4.24 -19.96
CA VAL A 212 -3.52 -5.53 -20.10
C VAL A 212 -4.34 -6.42 -21.03
N GLN A 213 -4.03 -6.41 -22.31
CA GLN A 213 -4.62 -7.34 -23.27
C GLN A 213 -4.24 -8.76 -22.87
N GLY A 214 -5.16 -9.51 -22.32
CA GLY A 214 -4.88 -10.91 -22.00
C GLY A 214 -5.84 -11.62 -21.05
N VAL A 215 -6.57 -10.89 -20.22
CA VAL A 215 -7.55 -11.54 -19.35
C VAL A 215 -8.95 -11.35 -19.94
N LYS A 216 -9.41 -12.34 -20.71
CA LYS A 216 -10.78 -12.36 -21.22
C LYS A 216 -11.75 -12.75 -20.11
N ILE A 217 -12.26 -11.76 -19.38
CA ILE A 217 -13.51 -11.95 -18.62
C ILE A 217 -14.64 -11.63 -19.62
N ALA A 218 -15.05 -12.64 -20.37
CA ALA A 218 -15.88 -12.50 -21.57
C ALA A 218 -17.33 -12.02 -21.32
N SER A 219 -17.78 -11.94 -20.07
CA SER A 219 -19.21 -11.72 -19.79
C SER A 219 -19.57 -10.28 -19.35
N ILE A 220 -18.58 -9.47 -19.01
CA ILE A 220 -18.86 -8.14 -18.42
C ILE A 220 -18.60 -6.99 -19.42
N THR A 221 -18.05 -7.30 -20.61
CA THR A 221 -17.61 -6.30 -21.59
C THR A 221 -18.71 -5.38 -22.13
N LYS A 222 -19.96 -5.86 -22.22
CA LYS A 222 -21.07 -5.06 -22.79
C LYS A 222 -21.53 -3.94 -21.84
N ALA A 223 -21.46 -4.16 -20.52
CA ALA A 223 -21.88 -3.17 -19.53
C ALA A 223 -20.89 -2.00 -19.40
N TYR A 224 -19.63 -2.19 -19.79
CA TYR A 224 -18.57 -1.18 -19.65
C TYR A 224 -18.34 -0.32 -20.88
N TYR A 225 -19.04 -0.57 -21.98
CA TYR A 225 -18.85 0.19 -23.21
C TYR A 225 -19.02 1.72 -23.01
N PRO A 226 -20.06 2.19 -22.28
CA PRO A 226 -20.17 3.64 -22.02
C PRO A 226 -19.01 4.20 -21.22
N LEU A 227 -18.52 3.47 -20.21
CA LEU A 227 -17.39 3.90 -19.39
C LEU A 227 -16.09 3.93 -20.21
N HIS A 228 -15.86 2.90 -21.03
CA HIS A 228 -14.72 2.85 -21.96
C HIS A 228 -14.75 4.05 -22.92
N LYS A 229 -15.91 4.35 -23.49
CA LYS A 229 -16.09 5.49 -24.38
C LYS A 229 -15.83 6.81 -23.67
N ALA A 230 -16.34 6.96 -22.44
CA ALA A 230 -16.10 8.17 -21.62
C ALA A 230 -14.61 8.34 -21.32
N VAL A 231 -13.93 7.27 -20.88
CA VAL A 231 -12.49 7.31 -20.57
C VAL A 231 -11.66 7.63 -21.81
N SER A 232 -11.98 7.01 -22.98
CA SER A 232 -11.27 7.27 -24.23
C SER A 232 -11.50 8.70 -24.73
N THR A 233 -12.71 9.24 -24.54
CA THR A 233 -13.02 10.63 -24.89
C THR A 233 -12.26 11.62 -24.00
N ILE A 234 -12.26 11.39 -22.68
CA ILE A 234 -11.49 12.21 -21.72
C ILE A 234 -10.01 12.15 -22.09
N TRP A 235 -9.48 10.97 -22.37
CA TRP A 235 -8.09 10.75 -22.75
C TRP A 235 -7.72 11.53 -24.02
N SER A 236 -8.51 11.41 -25.09
CA SER A 236 -8.26 12.11 -26.36
C SER A 236 -8.37 13.64 -26.18
N THR A 237 -9.30 14.10 -25.35
CA THR A 237 -9.47 15.54 -25.05
C THR A 237 -8.25 16.08 -24.29
N LEU A 238 -7.79 15.34 -23.26
CA LEU A 238 -6.59 15.73 -22.48
C LEU A 238 -5.34 15.76 -23.37
N MET A 239 -5.19 14.76 -24.25
CA MET A 239 -4.09 14.73 -25.24
C MET A 239 -4.12 15.97 -26.13
N TRP A 240 -5.29 16.26 -26.71
CA TRP A 240 -5.47 17.40 -27.62
C TRP A 240 -5.19 18.73 -26.91
N LEU A 241 -5.70 18.90 -25.67
CA LEU A 241 -5.46 20.09 -24.85
C LEU A 241 -3.98 20.24 -24.49
N GLY A 242 -3.32 19.14 -24.12
CA GLY A 242 -1.89 19.12 -23.78
C GLY A 242 -1.02 19.55 -24.95
N ILE A 243 -1.26 18.97 -26.13
CA ILE A 243 -0.51 19.28 -27.36
C ILE A 243 -0.76 20.74 -27.76
N LYS A 244 -2.00 21.21 -27.67
CA LYS A 244 -2.38 22.60 -27.99
C LYS A 244 -1.74 23.61 -27.01
N ALA A 245 -1.66 23.26 -25.73
CA ALA A 245 -1.02 24.09 -24.70
C ALA A 245 0.51 24.19 -24.94
N GLU A 246 1.12 23.11 -25.39
CA GLU A 246 2.57 23.07 -25.68
C GLU A 246 2.96 23.95 -26.86
N SER A 247 2.08 24.07 -27.85
CA SER A 247 2.34 24.93 -29.02
C SER A 247 2.40 26.43 -28.67
N LYS A 248 1.89 26.81 -27.48
CA LYS A 248 1.83 28.22 -27.03
C LYS A 248 2.85 28.59 -25.95
N ARG A 249 3.69 27.66 -25.46
CA ARG A 249 4.59 27.92 -24.31
C ARG A 249 6.06 27.74 -24.61
N SER A 250 6.79 28.81 -24.50
CA SER A 250 8.25 28.79 -24.31
C SER A 250 8.52 29.23 -22.86
N GLY A 251 8.90 28.26 -22.03
CA GLY A 251 9.33 28.51 -20.65
C GLY A 251 8.34 28.10 -19.56
N VAL A 252 8.54 26.89 -19.02
CA VAL A 252 7.79 26.39 -17.87
C VAL A 252 8.66 26.53 -16.62
N ALA A 253 8.14 27.20 -15.60
CA ALA A 253 8.74 27.27 -14.28
C ALA A 253 8.82 25.85 -13.67
N LYS A 254 10.01 25.52 -13.18
CA LYS A 254 10.27 24.21 -12.57
C LYS A 254 9.73 24.15 -11.13
N UNK A 255 8.70 23.78 -10.74
CA UNK A 255 8.20 23.65 -9.63
C UNK A 255 8.58 22.45 -9.11
N SER A 256 9.39 22.51 -8.40
CA SER A 256 9.91 21.36 -7.66
C SER A 256 9.04 21.08 -6.43
N ILE A 257 8.51 19.88 -6.35
CA ILE A 257 7.73 19.40 -5.17
C ILE A 257 8.69 18.80 -4.10
N ALA A 258 9.97 18.67 -4.43
CA ALA A 258 11.02 18.14 -3.54
C ALA A 258 11.07 18.80 -2.14
N PRO A 259 10.84 20.11 -1.96
CA PRO A 259 10.88 20.70 -0.61
C PRO A 259 9.83 20.16 0.37
N LEU A 260 8.68 19.71 -0.12
CA LEU A 260 7.60 19.19 0.74
C LEU A 260 7.98 17.87 1.42
N PHE A 261 8.75 17.02 0.75
CA PHE A 261 9.17 15.72 1.28
C PHE A 261 10.38 15.79 2.20
N ILE A 262 11.14 16.87 2.11
CA ILE A 262 12.30 17.14 2.98
C ILE A 262 11.88 17.84 4.29
N UNK A 263 10.97 18.45 4.23
CA UNK A 263 10.55 19.15 5.27
C UNK A 263 10.11 18.42 6.43
N VAL A 264 9.31 17.56 6.12
CA VAL A 264 8.76 16.81 7.26
C VAL A 264 9.88 16.06 8.02
N PRO A 265 10.72 15.25 7.37
CA PRO A 265 11.84 14.62 8.10
C PRO A 265 12.81 15.61 8.75
N ALA A 266 13.08 16.73 8.09
CA ALA A 266 13.97 17.76 8.65
C ALA A 266 13.37 18.46 9.88
N THR A 267 12.06 18.69 9.89
CA THR A 267 11.34 19.25 11.05
C THR A 267 11.36 18.27 12.21
N ILE A 268 11.17 16.99 11.95
CA ILE A 268 11.25 15.90 12.94
C ILE A 268 12.68 15.84 13.52
N ALA A 269 13.70 15.91 12.67
CA ALA A 269 15.11 15.89 13.09
C ALA A 269 15.48 17.11 13.94
N LEU A 270 14.96 18.31 13.59
CA LEU A 270 15.19 19.55 14.35
C LEU A 270 14.49 19.52 15.71
N LEU A 271 13.27 18.99 15.78
CA LEU A 271 12.54 18.83 17.05
C LEU A 271 13.23 17.80 17.95
N SER A 272 13.82 16.75 17.40
CA SER A 272 14.54 15.73 18.15
C SER A 272 15.92 16.20 18.66
N ALA A 273 16.56 17.15 17.97
CA ALA A 273 17.88 17.69 18.36
C ALA A 273 17.84 18.57 19.62
N SER A 274 16.64 18.98 20.06
CA SER A 274 16.48 19.82 21.25
C SER A 274 16.38 19.03 22.57
N VAL A 275 16.52 17.70 22.55
CA VAL A 275 16.32 16.83 23.72
C VAL A 275 17.66 16.53 24.40
N ASN A 276 17.76 16.92 25.68
CA ASN A 276 18.92 16.62 26.54
C ASN A 276 18.97 15.13 26.93
N LEU A 277 20.14 14.55 26.76
CA LEU A 277 20.45 13.15 26.98
C LEU A 277 20.73 12.84 28.47
N GLY A 278 19.85 12.14 29.18
CA GLY A 278 19.95 11.78 30.61
C GLY A 278 19.84 10.25 30.86
N THR A 279 19.87 9.88 32.14
CA THR A 279 19.88 8.46 32.62
C THR A 279 18.65 7.63 32.29
N GLU A 280 17.56 8.23 31.87
CA GLU A 280 16.32 7.54 31.46
C GLU A 280 16.45 6.82 30.11
N GLN A 281 17.51 7.09 29.35
CA GLN A 281 17.69 6.57 27.98
C GLN A 281 18.04 5.10 27.96
N LEU A 282 18.78 4.59 28.90
CA LEU A 282 19.13 3.17 28.92
C LEU A 282 17.87 2.32 29.10
N SER A 283 16.95 2.78 29.98
CA SER A 283 15.65 2.09 30.17
C SER A 283 14.79 2.16 28.90
N PHE A 284 14.79 3.31 28.21
CA PHE A 284 14.09 3.45 26.92
C PHE A 284 14.65 2.50 25.86
N ILE A 285 16.00 2.46 25.71
CA ILE A 285 16.66 1.62 24.70
C ILE A 285 16.38 0.12 24.98
N THR A 286 16.43 -0.32 26.24
CA THR A 286 16.12 -1.71 26.58
C THR A 286 14.66 -2.06 26.31
N THR A 287 13.73 -1.17 26.71
CA THR A 287 12.28 -1.34 26.44
C THR A 287 12.00 -1.37 24.94
N PHE A 288 12.58 -0.42 24.20
CA PHE A 288 12.46 -0.35 22.73
C PHE A 288 12.99 -1.63 22.08
N SER A 289 14.21 -2.06 22.46
CA SER A 289 14.87 -3.24 21.86
C SER A 289 14.06 -4.51 22.10
N TRP A 290 13.54 -4.72 23.30
CA TRP A 290 12.71 -5.87 23.64
C TRP A 290 11.42 -5.90 22.81
N ASN A 291 10.72 -4.76 22.76
CA ASN A 291 9.47 -4.65 22.00
C ASN A 291 9.71 -4.78 20.49
N PHE A 292 10.81 -4.25 19.96
CA PHE A 292 11.20 -4.40 18.56
C PHE A 292 11.44 -5.88 18.22
N LEU A 293 12.15 -6.61 19.09
CA LEU A 293 12.43 -8.04 18.88
C LEU A 293 11.13 -8.88 18.90
N LEU A 294 10.19 -8.56 19.79
CA LEU A 294 8.87 -9.21 19.84
C LEU A 294 8.13 -9.03 18.51
N SER A 295 8.05 -7.79 18.03
CA SER A 295 7.41 -7.49 16.75
C SER A 295 8.13 -8.15 15.59
N LEU A 296 9.47 -8.12 15.57
CA LEU A 296 10.29 -8.74 14.53
C LEU A 296 10.00 -10.22 14.41
N THR A 297 9.92 -10.95 15.54
CA THR A 297 9.62 -12.40 15.53
C THR A 297 8.22 -12.66 14.98
N ARG A 298 7.21 -11.85 15.36
CA ARG A 298 5.84 -11.97 14.85
C ARG A 298 5.78 -11.69 13.34
N VAL A 299 6.40 -10.59 12.90
CA VAL A 299 6.44 -10.22 11.48
C VAL A 299 7.12 -11.32 10.66
N CYS A 300 8.25 -11.84 11.11
CA CYS A 300 8.93 -12.96 10.42
C CYS A 300 8.05 -14.21 10.34
N ALA A 301 7.37 -14.55 11.43
CA ALA A 301 6.46 -15.71 11.47
C ALA A 301 5.28 -15.55 10.53
N VAL A 302 4.69 -14.35 10.50
CA VAL A 302 3.55 -14.02 9.62
C VAL A 302 3.97 -14.10 8.15
N ILE A 303 5.11 -13.49 7.77
CA ILE A 303 5.62 -13.52 6.38
C ILE A 303 5.88 -14.97 5.93
N LEU A 304 6.45 -15.80 6.80
CA LEU A 304 6.65 -17.24 6.49
C LEU A 304 5.32 -17.95 6.25
N LEU A 305 4.32 -17.67 7.07
CA LEU A 305 2.97 -18.24 6.91
C LEU A 305 2.32 -17.77 5.59
N GLU A 306 2.42 -16.49 5.28
CA GLU A 306 1.88 -15.88 4.05
C GLU A 306 2.53 -16.47 2.79
N PHE A 307 3.83 -16.72 2.83
CA PHE A 307 4.57 -17.41 1.78
C PHE A 307 3.90 -18.76 1.46
N PHE A 308 3.59 -19.55 2.48
CA PHE A 308 2.92 -20.84 2.27
C PHE A 308 1.50 -20.70 1.73
N ILE A 309 0.74 -19.72 2.23
CA ILE A 309 -0.63 -19.43 1.77
C ILE A 309 -0.60 -19.01 0.28
N ALA A 310 0.29 -18.10 -0.11
CA ALA A 310 0.40 -17.61 -1.48
C ALA A 310 0.77 -18.73 -2.47
N ILE A 311 1.74 -19.58 -2.10
CA ILE A 311 2.14 -20.75 -2.89
C ILE A 311 0.96 -21.73 -3.06
N LEU A 312 0.25 -22.02 -1.96
CA LEU A 312 -0.91 -22.92 -1.98
C LEU A 312 -2.01 -22.37 -2.91
N MET A 313 -2.32 -21.07 -2.80
CA MET A 313 -3.35 -20.42 -3.64
C MET A 313 -2.93 -20.44 -5.12
N ALA A 314 -1.67 -20.17 -5.42
CA ALA A 314 -1.13 -20.24 -6.79
C ALA A 314 -1.24 -21.67 -7.34
N TYR A 315 -0.88 -22.67 -6.55
CA TYR A 315 -0.99 -24.08 -6.94
C TYR A 315 -2.44 -24.46 -7.23
N LEU A 316 -3.36 -24.14 -6.33
CA LEU A 316 -4.79 -24.44 -6.50
C LEU A 316 -5.37 -23.73 -7.76
N SER A 317 -4.92 -22.51 -8.04
CA SER A 317 -5.37 -21.75 -9.21
C SER A 317 -4.98 -22.44 -10.53
N ILE A 318 -3.78 -23.01 -10.57
CA ILE A 318 -3.25 -23.69 -11.77
C ILE A 318 -3.92 -25.07 -11.93
N VAL A 319 -3.91 -25.88 -10.87
CA VAL A 319 -4.43 -27.25 -10.91
C VAL A 319 -5.93 -27.28 -11.21
N LYS A 320 -6.69 -26.38 -10.61
CA LYS A 320 -8.16 -26.31 -10.83
C LYS A 320 -8.57 -25.43 -12.01
N GLY A 321 -7.64 -24.66 -12.59
CA GLY A 321 -7.95 -23.72 -13.66
C GLY A 321 -8.89 -22.60 -13.22
N GLN A 322 -8.91 -22.27 -11.93
CA GLN A 322 -9.87 -21.33 -11.31
C GLN A 322 -9.21 -20.05 -10.79
N SER A 323 -8.19 -19.56 -11.51
CA SER A 323 -7.44 -18.36 -11.10
C SER A 323 -8.38 -17.16 -10.84
N SER A 324 -9.36 -16.95 -11.71
CA SER A 324 -10.31 -15.84 -11.58
C SER A 324 -11.16 -15.92 -10.30
N VAL A 325 -11.58 -17.13 -9.92
CA VAL A 325 -12.38 -17.35 -8.69
C VAL A 325 -11.52 -17.08 -7.44
N ILE A 326 -10.28 -17.56 -7.45
CA ILE A 326 -9.35 -17.40 -6.33
C ILE A 326 -8.97 -15.92 -6.16
N ILE A 327 -8.72 -15.21 -7.28
CA ILE A 327 -8.45 -13.77 -7.26
C ILE A 327 -9.66 -13.02 -6.71
N LEU A 328 -10.88 -13.31 -7.20
CA LEU A 328 -12.10 -12.66 -6.71
C LEU A 328 -12.33 -12.91 -5.22
N ALA A 329 -12.12 -14.13 -4.75
CA ALA A 329 -12.22 -14.46 -3.31
C ALA A 329 -11.19 -13.65 -2.50
N GLY A 330 -9.95 -13.55 -3.02
CA GLY A 330 -8.91 -12.72 -2.41
C GLY A 330 -9.32 -11.25 -2.34
N GLU A 331 -9.92 -10.71 -3.40
CA GLU A 331 -10.40 -9.31 -3.44
C GLU A 331 -11.48 -9.04 -2.41
N ILE A 332 -12.44 -9.98 -2.26
CA ILE A 332 -13.51 -9.87 -1.25
C ILE A 332 -12.90 -9.86 0.16
N LEU A 333 -11.99 -10.78 0.45
CA LEU A 333 -11.34 -10.86 1.77
C LEU A 333 -10.43 -9.66 2.02
N ALA A 334 -9.67 -9.23 1.02
CA ALA A 334 -8.80 -8.05 1.11
C ALA A 334 -9.59 -6.74 1.31
N SER A 335 -10.88 -6.72 0.93
CA SER A 335 -11.73 -5.54 1.11
C SER A 335 -12.07 -5.24 2.57
N ILE A 336 -11.82 -6.18 3.49
CA ILE A 336 -12.04 -5.94 4.92
C ILE A 336 -10.74 -5.37 5.51
N PRO A 337 -10.69 -4.06 5.83
CA PRO A 337 -9.46 -3.50 6.43
C PRO A 337 -9.09 -4.20 7.74
N ALA A 338 -7.80 -4.37 7.98
CA ALA A 338 -7.28 -5.14 9.13
C ALA A 338 -7.84 -4.65 10.48
N ILE A 339 -7.98 -3.34 10.66
CA ILE A 339 -8.47 -2.75 11.91
C ILE A 339 -9.95 -3.08 12.17
N ILE A 340 -10.75 -3.33 11.12
CA ILE A 340 -12.19 -3.65 11.24
C ILE A 340 -12.39 -5.06 11.83
N TRP A 341 -11.35 -5.88 11.83
CA TRP A 341 -11.42 -7.19 12.49
C TRP A 341 -11.57 -7.09 14.02
N TRP A 342 -11.18 -5.97 14.65
CA TRP A 342 -11.41 -5.78 16.09
C TRP A 342 -12.88 -5.98 16.48
N PRO A 343 -13.83 -5.18 15.94
CA PRO A 343 -15.24 -5.38 16.28
C PRO A 343 -15.81 -6.72 15.79
N LEU A 344 -15.36 -7.21 14.63
CA LEU A 344 -15.83 -8.49 14.09
C LEU A 344 -15.41 -9.68 14.97
N LEU A 345 -14.23 -9.62 15.58
CA LEU A 345 -13.69 -10.69 16.43
C LEU A 345 -13.91 -10.41 17.93
N SER A 346 -14.73 -9.41 18.27
CA SER A 346 -15.00 -9.03 19.66
C SER A 346 -15.43 -10.21 20.56
N PRO A 347 -16.20 -11.21 20.08
CA PRO A 347 -16.56 -12.34 20.95
C PRO A 347 -15.37 -13.19 21.42
N ILE A 348 -14.25 -13.19 20.69
CA ILE A 348 -13.08 -13.99 21.03
C ILE A 348 -11.86 -13.16 21.42
N ILE A 349 -12.00 -11.83 21.47
CA ILE A 349 -10.88 -10.90 21.66
C ILE A 349 -10.17 -11.13 23.00
N THR A 350 -10.89 -11.40 24.06
CA THR A 350 -10.35 -11.65 25.40
C THR A 350 -9.90 -13.08 25.60
N SER A 351 -10.58 -14.06 24.98
CA SER A 351 -10.29 -15.48 25.17
C SER A 351 -9.12 -15.97 24.31
N MET A 352 -8.95 -15.39 23.10
CA MET A 352 -7.89 -15.78 22.16
C MET A 352 -7.22 -14.54 21.53
N PRO A 353 -6.62 -13.65 22.33
CA PRO A 353 -6.06 -12.40 21.80
C PRO A 353 -4.93 -12.63 20.79
N TRP A 354 -4.12 -13.67 20.96
CA TRP A 354 -3.05 -14.04 20.03
C TRP A 354 -3.60 -14.43 18.65
N LEU A 355 -4.77 -15.09 18.60
CA LEU A 355 -5.42 -15.45 17.33
C LEU A 355 -5.98 -14.22 16.61
N VAL A 356 -6.57 -13.30 17.38
CA VAL A 356 -7.06 -12.02 16.85
C VAL A 356 -5.88 -11.23 16.27
N SER A 357 -4.79 -11.13 17.01
CA SER A 357 -3.55 -10.48 16.56
C SER A 357 -3.05 -11.09 15.24
N LEU A 358 -2.96 -12.42 15.18
CA LEU A 358 -2.52 -13.15 13.98
C LEU A 358 -3.41 -12.85 12.77
N ILE A 359 -4.74 -12.86 12.94
CA ILE A 359 -5.69 -12.54 11.86
C ILE A 359 -5.47 -11.10 11.37
N ILE A 360 -5.28 -10.15 12.28
CA ILE A 360 -5.05 -8.75 11.94
C ILE A 360 -3.72 -8.59 11.17
N PHE A 361 -2.65 -9.27 11.62
CA PHE A 361 -1.36 -9.28 10.90
C PHE A 361 -1.52 -9.80 9.46
N ILE A 362 -2.12 -10.98 9.32
CA ILE A 362 -2.37 -11.62 8.01
C ILE A 362 -3.20 -10.68 7.13
N GLN A 363 -4.26 -10.10 7.68
CA GLN A 363 -5.14 -9.19 6.94
C GLN A 363 -4.41 -7.92 6.50
N GLY A 364 -3.43 -7.45 7.27
CA GLY A 364 -2.64 -6.26 6.97
C GLY A 364 -1.52 -6.47 5.96
N SER A 365 -1.13 -7.71 5.67
CA SER A 365 0.08 -7.99 4.87
C SER A 365 -0.10 -9.04 3.76
N LEU A 366 -0.85 -10.11 3.98
CA LEU A 366 -1.01 -11.23 3.02
C LEU A 366 -1.35 -10.77 1.60
N TRP A 367 -2.23 -9.78 1.46
CA TRP A 367 -2.79 -9.38 0.17
C TRP A 367 -1.74 -8.79 -0.77
N TYR A 368 -0.68 -8.18 -0.23
CA TYR A 368 0.46 -7.71 -1.03
C TYR A 368 1.17 -8.90 -1.71
N GLU A 369 1.43 -9.95 -0.96
CA GLU A 369 2.08 -11.16 -1.50
C GLU A 369 1.13 -11.92 -2.43
N PHE A 370 -0.11 -12.14 -2.00
CA PHE A 370 -1.15 -12.85 -2.76
C PHE A 370 -1.34 -12.23 -4.15
N PHE A 371 -1.58 -10.93 -4.24
CA PHE A 371 -1.81 -10.27 -5.53
C PHE A 371 -0.55 -10.25 -6.41
N ASN A 372 0.63 -10.08 -5.82
CA ASN A 372 1.88 -10.16 -6.59
C ASN A 372 2.04 -11.55 -7.23
N VAL A 373 1.81 -12.61 -6.47
CA VAL A 373 1.92 -13.99 -6.96
C VAL A 373 0.82 -14.29 -7.99
N MET A 374 -0.44 -13.94 -7.69
CA MET A 374 -1.58 -14.29 -8.55
C MET A 374 -1.65 -13.47 -9.84
N LEU A 375 -1.34 -12.17 -9.79
CA LEU A 375 -1.45 -11.27 -10.95
C LEU A 375 -0.16 -11.21 -11.79
N PHE A 376 1.00 -11.42 -11.18
CA PHE A 376 2.30 -11.29 -11.88
C PHE A 376 3.08 -12.59 -11.95
N GLY A 377 2.90 -13.49 -10.99
CA GLY A 377 3.61 -14.79 -10.96
C GLY A 377 2.93 -15.84 -11.82
N VAL A 378 1.70 -16.18 -11.46
CA VAL A 378 0.95 -17.27 -12.12
C VAL A 378 0.86 -17.09 -13.64
N PRO A 379 0.53 -15.90 -14.19
CA PRO A 379 0.46 -15.74 -15.65
C PRO A 379 1.82 -15.87 -16.36
N LYS A 380 2.92 -15.69 -15.67
CA LYS A 380 4.28 -15.77 -16.25
C LYS A 380 4.81 -17.20 -16.30
N ILE A 381 4.12 -18.16 -15.69
CA ILE A 381 4.53 -19.57 -15.77
C ILE A 381 4.38 -20.00 -17.23
N ARG A 382 5.49 -20.30 -17.89
CA ARG A 382 5.52 -20.69 -19.30
C ARG A 382 4.81 -22.03 -19.50
N LYS A 383 3.88 -22.09 -20.43
CA LYS A 383 3.15 -23.31 -20.80
C LYS A 383 4.12 -24.41 -21.24
N GLU A 384 5.21 -24.02 -21.91
CA GLU A 384 6.25 -24.93 -22.37
C GLU A 384 6.90 -25.69 -21.19
N LEU A 385 7.10 -25.02 -20.07
CA LEU A 385 7.62 -25.67 -18.85
C LEU A 385 6.64 -26.70 -18.27
N LEU A 386 5.35 -26.41 -18.32
CA LEU A 386 4.30 -27.33 -17.87
C LEU A 386 4.24 -28.58 -18.80
N GLU A 387 4.36 -28.35 -20.11
CA GLU A 387 4.41 -29.41 -21.11
C GLU A 387 5.66 -30.26 -20.94
N LEU A 388 6.84 -29.64 -20.74
CA LEU A 388 8.09 -30.35 -20.48
C LEU A 388 7.97 -31.22 -19.22
N ALA A 389 7.38 -30.67 -18.13
CA ALA A 389 7.15 -31.44 -16.90
C ALA A 389 6.32 -32.71 -17.18
N SER A 390 5.29 -32.55 -18.00
CA SER A 390 4.41 -33.66 -18.42
C SER A 390 5.18 -34.71 -19.23
N ILE A 391 5.98 -34.28 -20.23
CA ILE A 391 6.76 -35.13 -21.12
C ILE A 391 7.81 -35.94 -20.34
N TYR A 392 8.54 -35.26 -19.43
CA TYR A 392 9.60 -35.91 -18.63
C TYR A 392 9.08 -36.58 -17.36
N GLY A 393 7.74 -36.60 -17.17
CA GLY A 393 7.13 -37.24 -16.00
C GLY A 393 7.51 -36.60 -14.67
N ILE A 394 7.85 -35.30 -14.66
CA ILE A 394 8.24 -34.56 -13.44
C ILE A 394 6.97 -34.27 -12.63
N LYS A 395 6.80 -34.95 -11.49
CA LYS A 395 5.61 -34.89 -10.63
C LYS A 395 5.98 -34.70 -9.18
N GLY A 396 4.99 -34.39 -8.34
CA GLY A 396 5.14 -34.31 -6.89
C GLY A 396 6.15 -33.26 -6.46
N LEU A 397 6.98 -33.60 -5.50
CA LEU A 397 8.01 -32.72 -4.91
C LEU A 397 8.99 -32.16 -5.95
N ASN A 398 9.36 -32.97 -6.95
CA ASN A 398 10.27 -32.52 -8.01
C ASN A 398 9.64 -31.42 -8.88
N TYR A 399 8.33 -31.53 -9.18
CA TYR A 399 7.59 -30.47 -9.88
C TYR A 399 7.63 -29.18 -9.09
N PHE A 400 7.35 -29.24 -7.79
CA PHE A 400 7.40 -28.06 -6.90
C PHE A 400 8.80 -27.45 -6.86
N LYS A 401 9.82 -28.27 -6.64
CA LYS A 401 11.20 -27.82 -6.41
C LYS A 401 11.85 -27.23 -7.66
N TYR A 402 11.63 -27.84 -8.83
CA TYR A 402 12.39 -27.51 -10.04
C TYR A 402 11.63 -26.63 -11.04
N ILE A 403 10.30 -26.58 -10.95
CA ILE A 403 9.48 -25.86 -11.93
C ILE A 403 8.61 -24.81 -11.24
N PHE A 404 7.72 -25.22 -10.35
CA PHE A 404 6.67 -24.36 -9.80
C PHE A 404 7.23 -23.21 -8.96
N ILE A 405 7.98 -23.53 -7.90
CA ILE A 405 8.54 -22.50 -6.99
C ILE A 405 9.53 -21.59 -7.74
N PRO A 406 10.50 -22.12 -8.53
CA PRO A 406 11.42 -21.24 -9.27
C PRO A 406 10.71 -20.26 -10.22
N SER A 407 9.64 -20.69 -10.89
CA SER A 407 8.87 -19.83 -11.80
C SER A 407 8.16 -18.69 -11.07
N LEU A 408 7.71 -18.92 -9.84
CA LEU A 408 7.00 -17.93 -9.02
C LEU A 408 7.94 -17.06 -8.18
N LEU A 409 9.18 -17.48 -7.97
CA LEU A 409 10.09 -16.91 -6.98
C LEU A 409 10.29 -15.38 -7.13
N PRO A 410 10.46 -14.82 -8.35
CA PRO A 410 10.57 -13.36 -8.48
C PRO A 410 9.31 -12.61 -7.99
N SER A 411 8.12 -13.13 -8.29
CA SER A 411 6.85 -12.53 -7.87
C SER A 411 6.61 -12.70 -6.37
N ILE A 412 6.96 -13.87 -5.81
CA ILE A 412 6.93 -14.13 -4.37
C ILE A 412 7.83 -13.13 -3.64
N MET A 413 9.05 -12.92 -4.12
CA MET A 413 9.99 -11.99 -3.46
C MET A 413 9.52 -10.55 -3.52
N ALA A 414 8.94 -10.12 -4.65
CA ALA A 414 8.36 -8.79 -4.79
C ALA A 414 7.17 -8.60 -3.85
N GLY A 415 6.32 -9.62 -3.77
CA GLY A 415 5.16 -9.65 -2.87
C GLY A 415 5.57 -9.66 -1.40
N ALA A 416 6.53 -10.51 -1.05
CA ALA A 416 7.04 -10.65 0.33
C ALA A 416 7.68 -9.35 0.84
N LEU A 417 8.37 -8.60 -0.02
CA LEU A 417 8.92 -7.29 0.36
C LEU A 417 7.81 -6.28 0.67
N SER A 418 6.75 -6.28 -0.13
CA SER A 418 5.57 -5.43 0.10
C SER A 418 4.80 -5.88 1.35
N ALA A 419 4.61 -7.19 1.52
CA ALA A 419 3.97 -7.79 2.70
C ALA A 419 4.76 -7.49 3.98
N TRP A 420 6.09 -7.50 3.92
CA TRP A 420 6.98 -7.11 5.02
C TRP A 420 6.64 -5.68 5.52
N GLY A 421 6.50 -4.73 4.58
CA GLY A 421 6.05 -3.36 4.91
C GLY A 421 4.65 -3.33 5.51
N GLY A 422 3.72 -4.12 4.94
CA GLY A 422 2.34 -4.28 5.44
C GLY A 422 2.30 -4.82 6.86
N ALA A 423 3.08 -5.88 7.13
CA ALA A 423 3.14 -6.50 8.45
C ALA A 423 3.68 -5.53 9.52
N TRP A 424 4.72 -4.75 9.19
CA TRP A 424 5.23 -3.72 10.12
C TRP A 424 4.18 -2.63 10.39
N ASN A 425 3.39 -2.25 9.40
CA ASN A 425 2.27 -1.32 9.63
C ASN A 425 1.17 -1.95 10.48
N ALA A 426 0.90 -3.23 10.27
CA ALA A 426 -0.12 -3.97 11.03
C ALA A 426 0.22 -4.11 12.52
N THR A 427 1.50 -4.04 12.93
CA THR A 427 1.89 -4.12 14.35
C THR A 427 1.10 -3.15 15.23
N ILE A 428 0.84 -1.93 14.72
CA ILE A 428 0.16 -0.86 15.46
C ILE A 428 -1.25 -1.27 15.87
N VAL A 429 -1.93 -2.02 15.00
CA VAL A 429 -3.33 -2.45 15.23
C VAL A 429 -3.45 -3.92 15.65
N ALA A 430 -2.38 -4.70 15.51
CA ALA A 430 -2.35 -6.14 15.85
C ALA A 430 -1.73 -6.42 17.23
N GLU A 431 -0.92 -5.50 17.73
CA GLU A 431 -0.26 -5.66 19.04
C GLU A 431 -0.97 -4.90 20.17
N TYR A 432 -1.80 -3.91 19.79
CA TYR A 432 -2.58 -3.11 20.73
C TYR A 432 -3.96 -2.86 20.10
N PHE A 433 -4.99 -3.47 20.65
CA PHE A 433 -6.33 -3.46 20.03
C PHE A 433 -7.42 -3.59 21.09
N GLY A 434 -8.65 -3.24 20.69
CA GLY A 434 -9.82 -3.22 21.55
C GLY A 434 -10.15 -1.79 22.00
N LEU A 435 -11.16 -1.66 22.85
CA LEU A 435 -11.67 -0.39 23.38
C LEU A 435 -12.00 -0.48 24.86
N GLY A 436 -11.66 0.58 25.58
CA GLY A 436 -11.98 0.72 27.00
C GLY A 436 -11.36 -0.41 27.83
N ASP A 437 -12.18 -1.05 28.64
CA ASP A 437 -11.76 -2.12 29.56
C ASP A 437 -11.34 -3.40 28.81
N ASN A 438 -11.71 -3.53 27.54
CA ASN A 438 -11.37 -4.69 26.67
C ASN A 438 -10.12 -4.43 25.83
N THR A 439 -9.30 -3.42 26.19
CA THR A 439 -8.05 -3.15 25.48
C THR A 439 -7.03 -4.24 25.80
N ILE A 440 -6.47 -4.83 24.76
CA ILE A 440 -5.46 -5.88 24.80
C ILE A 440 -4.10 -5.30 24.42
N ASP A 441 -3.12 -5.47 25.27
CA ASP A 441 -1.71 -5.11 25.05
C ASP A 441 -0.88 -6.40 25.02
N LEU A 442 -0.44 -6.80 23.82
CA LEU A 442 0.40 -8.00 23.62
C LEU A 442 1.89 -7.69 23.65
N GLY A 443 2.26 -6.46 23.94
CA GLY A 443 3.63 -5.98 23.81
C GLY A 443 4.04 -5.90 22.33
N GLY A 444 5.20 -5.36 22.09
CA GLY A 444 5.73 -5.12 20.76
C GLY A 444 5.85 -3.64 20.44
N ILE A 445 6.48 -3.33 19.32
CA ILE A 445 6.79 -1.93 18.96
C ILE A 445 5.52 -1.11 18.66
N GLY A 446 4.50 -1.75 18.07
CA GLY A 446 3.20 -1.12 17.82
C GLY A 446 2.47 -0.81 19.14
N ALA A 447 2.48 -1.76 20.08
CA ALA A 447 1.91 -1.55 21.41
C ALA A 447 2.66 -0.46 22.19
N LEU A 448 4.00 -0.46 22.13
CA LEU A 448 4.83 0.57 22.77
C LEU A 448 4.50 1.96 22.24
N LEU A 449 4.37 2.10 20.92
CA LEU A 449 4.00 3.37 20.28
C LEU A 449 2.63 3.85 20.75
N ASN A 450 1.62 2.96 20.74
CA ASN A 450 0.26 3.27 21.19
C ASN A 450 0.25 3.73 22.67
N LYS A 451 1.08 3.10 23.48
CA LYS A 451 1.24 3.47 24.89
C LYS A 451 1.74 4.92 25.05
N TYR A 452 2.78 5.29 24.28
CA TYR A 452 3.31 6.68 24.30
C TYR A 452 2.29 7.67 23.73
N VAL A 453 1.53 7.27 22.70
CA VAL A 453 0.45 8.11 22.13
C VAL A 453 -0.63 8.38 23.20
N ASN A 454 -1.06 7.35 23.91
CA ASN A 454 -2.08 7.48 24.97
C ASN A 454 -1.59 8.33 26.16
N GLN A 455 -0.27 8.33 26.43
CA GLN A 455 0.36 9.14 27.47
C GLN A 455 0.62 10.58 27.02
N GLY A 456 0.49 10.87 25.73
CA GLY A 456 0.85 12.17 25.15
C GLY A 456 2.35 12.45 25.14
N ASP A 457 3.17 11.39 25.19
CA ASP A 457 4.63 11.51 25.28
C ASP A 457 5.25 11.65 23.90
N PHE A 458 5.19 12.86 23.37
CA PHE A 458 5.66 13.19 22.03
C PHE A 458 7.14 12.84 21.80
N THR A 459 7.96 13.03 22.83
CA THR A 459 9.41 12.76 22.75
C THR A 459 9.68 11.27 22.48
N HIS A 460 9.06 10.37 23.24
CA HIS A 460 9.23 8.94 23.07
C HIS A 460 8.54 8.44 21.78
N ILE A 461 7.43 9.07 21.33
CA ILE A 461 6.82 8.78 20.02
C ILE A 461 7.86 9.01 18.92
N VAL A 462 8.49 10.20 18.88
CA VAL A 462 9.46 10.59 17.83
C VAL A 462 10.66 9.63 17.83
N TRP A 463 11.25 9.37 19.00
CA TRP A 463 12.41 8.45 19.11
C TRP A 463 12.06 7.03 18.71
N THR A 464 10.89 6.52 19.11
CA THR A 464 10.41 5.18 18.74
C THR A 464 10.30 5.07 17.21
N VAL A 465 9.67 6.04 16.55
CA VAL A 465 9.47 6.04 15.09
C VAL A 465 10.81 6.14 14.36
N ILE A 466 11.74 7.01 14.81
CA ILE A 466 13.05 7.17 14.16
C ILE A 466 13.87 5.88 14.27
N LEU A 467 14.00 5.31 15.48
CA LEU A 467 14.77 4.08 15.68
C LEU A 467 14.16 2.90 14.93
N TRP A 468 12.83 2.80 14.95
CA TRP A 468 12.08 1.77 14.22
C TRP A 468 12.37 1.88 12.72
N ALA A 469 12.24 3.07 12.13
CA ALA A 469 12.50 3.32 10.72
C ALA A 469 13.95 2.97 10.34
N LEU A 470 14.93 3.38 11.16
CA LEU A 470 16.35 3.09 10.92
C LEU A 470 16.64 1.58 10.92
N LEU A 471 16.05 0.85 11.88
CA LEU A 471 16.23 -0.60 11.95
C LEU A 471 15.60 -1.31 10.76
N ILE A 472 14.38 -0.93 10.36
CA ILE A 472 13.71 -1.52 9.18
C ILE A 472 14.51 -1.21 7.91
N ALA A 473 14.95 0.03 7.72
CA ALA A 473 15.78 0.45 6.57
C ALA A 473 17.08 -0.38 6.53
N THR A 474 17.70 -0.62 7.69
CA THR A 474 18.92 -1.44 7.81
C THR A 474 18.63 -2.89 7.41
N ILE A 475 17.55 -3.48 7.92
CA ILE A 475 17.13 -4.85 7.58
C ILE A 475 16.84 -4.95 6.07
N ASN A 476 16.13 -3.98 5.52
CA ASN A 476 15.79 -3.94 4.09
C ASN A 476 17.07 -3.92 3.23
N LYS A 477 18.04 -3.08 3.60
CA LYS A 477 19.32 -2.96 2.88
C LYS A 477 20.20 -4.20 3.01
N LEU A 478 20.27 -4.78 4.21
CA LEU A 478 21.20 -5.90 4.48
C LEU A 478 20.63 -7.26 4.06
N ILE A 479 19.33 -7.46 4.16
CA ILE A 479 18.67 -8.75 3.91
C ILE A 479 17.89 -8.71 2.59
N TRP A 480 16.84 -7.89 2.52
CA TRP A 480 15.91 -7.91 1.38
C TRP A 480 16.58 -7.56 0.05
N SER A 481 17.41 -6.50 0.02
CA SER A 481 18.07 -6.10 -1.23
C SER A 481 19.09 -7.14 -1.72
N ARG A 482 19.74 -7.85 -0.81
CA ARG A 482 20.69 -8.94 -1.16
C ARG A 482 19.93 -10.17 -1.69
N LEU A 483 18.85 -10.56 -0.99
CA LEU A 483 17.99 -11.66 -1.42
C LEU A 483 17.41 -11.41 -2.82
N PHE A 484 16.90 -10.19 -3.03
CA PHE A 484 16.31 -9.79 -4.31
C PHE A 484 17.33 -9.89 -5.45
N LYS A 485 18.53 -9.33 -5.26
CA LYS A 485 19.63 -9.38 -6.25
C LYS A 485 20.08 -10.83 -6.54
N SER A 486 20.12 -11.68 -5.54
CA SER A 486 20.49 -13.10 -5.69
C SER A 486 19.49 -13.85 -6.57
N ILE A 487 18.20 -13.62 -6.33
CA ILE A 487 17.12 -14.27 -7.07
C ILE A 487 17.04 -13.75 -8.51
N GLU A 488 17.17 -12.41 -8.67
CA GLU A 488 17.20 -11.76 -9.98
C GLU A 488 18.29 -12.36 -10.88
N LYS A 489 19.48 -12.51 -10.36
CA LYS A 489 20.61 -13.12 -11.10
C LYS A 489 20.39 -14.56 -11.48
N THR A 490 19.66 -15.33 -10.66
CA THR A 490 19.51 -16.78 -10.85
C THR A 490 18.28 -17.13 -11.71
N TYR A 491 17.19 -16.39 -11.57
CA TYR A 491 15.89 -16.78 -12.11
C TYR A 491 15.31 -15.84 -13.16
N ILE A 492 15.86 -14.63 -13.32
CA ILE A 492 15.46 -13.72 -14.40
C ILE A 492 16.49 -13.83 -15.51
N VAL A 493 16.21 -14.68 -16.48
CA VAL A 493 16.99 -14.77 -17.72
C VAL A 493 16.50 -13.62 -18.63
N GLU A 494 17.42 -12.82 -19.11
CA GLU A 494 17.17 -11.72 -20.07
C GLU A 494 16.53 -12.23 -21.35
#